data_eb6fc238ac059b0c1aefd633fc7195cf
#
_entry.id   eb6fc238ac059b0c1aefd633fc7195cf
#
_cell.length_a   1.000
_cell.length_b   1.000
_cell.length_c   1.000
_cell.angle_alpha   90.00
_cell.angle_beta   90.00
_cell.angle_gamma   90.00
#
_symmetry.space_group_name_H-M   'P 1'
#
loop_
_entity.id
_entity.type
_entity.pdbx_description
1 polymer ?
#
loop_
_entity_poly.entity_id
_entity_poly.type
_entity_poly.pdbx_seq_one_letter_code
_entity_poly.pdbx_strand_id
1 'polypeptide(L)'
;EGFVLEGSSKRCIIRVKIKDVKTIYKYSDNMYYADTGVDHVVQFRDDLDTMDIEKDGPYWRYHKDFPNGTNVNFIQEKEDGLHVRTWERGVEAETYACGTGCTASAITAYKEGLKCCTISDDGTIKYTVKTLKDTLAIDFKEDLTNVYLTGPATFVFETDFEF
;
A
#
# COMPACT_ATOMS: atom_id res chain seq x y z
N GLU A 1 7.51 -14.03 -6.91
CA GLU A 1 6.65 -14.72 -7.88
C GLU A 1 5.64 -13.71 -8.42
N GLY A 2 5.45 -13.67 -9.74
CA GLY A 2 4.53 -12.75 -10.40
C GLY A 2 3.81 -13.42 -11.55
N PHE A 3 2.57 -12.99 -11.80
CA PHE A 3 1.69 -13.55 -12.82
C PHE A 3 1.12 -12.43 -13.69
N VAL A 4 1.10 -12.63 -15.00
CA VAL A 4 0.31 -11.82 -15.92
C VAL A 4 -1.09 -12.42 -15.97
N LEU A 5 -2.10 -11.65 -15.55
CA LEU A 5 -3.49 -12.12 -15.49
C LEU A 5 -4.20 -11.88 -16.81
N GLU A 6 -4.03 -10.70 -17.39
CA GLU A 6 -4.65 -10.30 -18.66
C GLU A 6 -3.89 -9.13 -19.28
N GLY A 7 -4.05 -8.91 -20.58
CA GLY A 7 -3.51 -7.72 -21.24
C GLY A 7 -2.96 -7.99 -22.63
N SER A 8 -2.39 -6.92 -23.21
CA SER A 8 -1.66 -6.92 -24.47
C SER A 8 -0.15 -6.87 -24.24
N SER A 9 0.65 -6.95 -25.28
CA SER A 9 2.11 -6.80 -25.23
C SER A 9 2.59 -5.45 -24.68
N LYS A 10 1.72 -4.44 -24.58
CA LYS A 10 2.06 -3.10 -24.09
C LYS A 10 1.45 -2.75 -22.73
N ARG A 11 0.31 -3.33 -22.38
CA ARG A 11 -0.37 -3.05 -21.10
C ARG A 11 -1.02 -4.33 -20.59
N CYS A 12 -0.75 -4.68 -19.36
CA CYS A 12 -1.28 -5.88 -18.71
C CYS A 12 -1.68 -5.60 -17.26
N ILE A 13 -2.47 -6.51 -16.70
CA ILE A 13 -2.69 -6.60 -15.27
C ILE A 13 -1.75 -7.66 -14.73
N ILE A 14 -0.95 -7.30 -13.77
CA ILE A 14 -0.02 -8.22 -13.09
C ILE A 14 -0.46 -8.47 -11.66
N ARG A 15 -0.16 -9.68 -11.18
CA ARG A 15 -0.31 -10.06 -9.78
C ARG A 15 1.05 -10.47 -9.25
N VAL A 16 1.50 -9.84 -8.18
CA VAL A 16 2.83 -10.05 -7.60
C VAL A 16 2.67 -10.49 -6.15
N LYS A 17 3.39 -11.55 -5.77
CA LYS A 17 3.48 -11.94 -4.36
C LYS A 17 4.34 -10.95 -3.61
N ILE A 18 3.77 -10.37 -2.57
CA ILE A 18 4.46 -9.50 -1.61
C ILE A 18 4.94 -10.36 -0.45
N LYS A 19 5.93 -9.90 0.28
CA LYS A 19 6.40 -10.54 1.51
C LYS A 19 5.27 -10.55 2.54
N ASP A 20 5.06 -11.70 3.19
CA ASP A 20 4.09 -11.82 4.27
C ASP A 20 4.45 -10.87 5.41
N VAL A 21 3.44 -10.19 5.96
CA VAL A 21 3.64 -9.17 6.99
C VAL A 21 3.76 -9.83 8.36
N LYS A 22 4.94 -9.70 8.97
CA LYS A 22 5.25 -10.31 10.27
C LYS A 22 5.11 -9.33 11.43
N THR A 23 5.34 -8.06 11.17
CA THR A 23 5.32 -7.02 12.20
C THR A 23 4.29 -5.98 11.85
N ILE A 24 3.25 -5.90 12.67
CA ILE A 24 2.24 -4.84 12.64
C ILE A 24 1.78 -4.58 14.08
N TYR A 25 1.72 -3.32 14.46
CA TYR A 25 1.19 -2.93 15.77
C TYR A 25 0.57 -1.53 15.71
N LYS A 26 -0.40 -1.30 16.60
CA LYS A 26 -1.02 0.01 16.80
C LYS A 26 -0.02 0.93 17.50
N TYR A 27 0.38 2.01 16.82
CA TYR A 27 1.34 3.00 17.33
C TYR A 27 0.63 4.07 18.16
N SER A 28 -0.54 4.52 17.72
CA SER A 28 -1.43 5.45 18.43
C SER A 28 -2.88 5.19 18.02
N ASP A 29 -3.84 5.94 18.56
CA ASP A 29 -5.27 5.72 18.31
C ASP A 29 -5.66 5.72 16.83
N ASN A 30 -4.97 6.49 16.00
CA ASN A 30 -5.24 6.61 14.57
C ASN A 30 -4.04 6.20 13.68
N MET A 31 -3.06 5.48 14.23
CA MET A 31 -1.86 5.12 13.47
C MET A 31 -1.35 3.72 13.80
N TYR A 32 -0.86 3.04 12.78
CA TYR A 32 -0.17 1.77 12.85
C TYR A 32 1.24 1.86 12.27
N TYR A 33 2.13 1.01 12.78
CA TYR A 33 3.36 0.64 12.13
C TYR A 33 3.20 -0.74 11.48
N ALA A 34 3.75 -0.92 10.27
CA ALA A 34 3.77 -2.19 9.56
C ALA A 34 5.08 -2.37 8.78
N ASP A 35 5.69 -3.57 8.90
CA ASP A 35 6.83 -3.99 8.08
C ASP A 35 6.33 -4.94 6.97
N THR A 36 6.33 -4.45 5.73
CA THR A 36 6.02 -5.21 4.51
C THR A 36 7.28 -5.59 3.71
N GLY A 37 8.44 -5.61 4.38
CA GLY A 37 9.77 -5.70 3.80
C GLY A 37 10.53 -4.38 3.82
N VAL A 38 9.79 -3.30 4.03
CA VAL A 38 10.27 -1.94 4.37
C VAL A 38 9.31 -1.32 5.38
N ASP A 39 9.83 -0.34 6.14
CA ASP A 39 9.08 0.32 7.21
C ASP A 39 7.97 1.21 6.67
N HIS A 40 6.76 1.07 7.22
CA HIS A 40 5.60 1.91 6.95
C HIS A 40 4.93 2.38 8.23
N VAL A 41 4.56 3.65 8.28
CA VAL A 41 3.50 4.12 9.16
C VAL A 41 2.25 4.35 8.33
N VAL A 42 1.10 4.00 8.91
CA VAL A 42 -0.21 4.13 8.28
C VAL A 42 -1.10 4.93 9.21
N GLN A 43 -1.52 6.10 8.80
CA GLN A 43 -2.36 7.02 9.57
C GLN A 43 -3.75 7.14 8.96
N PHE A 44 -4.78 6.93 9.79
CA PHE A 44 -6.17 7.17 9.42
C PHE A 44 -6.47 8.67 9.39
N ARG A 45 -7.17 9.12 8.35
CA ARG A 45 -7.53 10.54 8.13
C ARG A 45 -8.99 10.65 7.71
N ASP A 46 -9.65 11.70 8.21
CA ASP A 46 -10.99 12.10 7.74
C ASP A 46 -10.92 13.19 6.66
N ASP A 47 -9.76 13.81 6.52
CA ASP A 47 -9.49 14.95 5.63
C ASP A 47 -8.51 14.62 4.49
N LEU A 48 -8.41 13.34 4.08
CA LEU A 48 -7.40 12.84 3.15
C LEU A 48 -7.25 13.66 1.86
N ASP A 49 -8.36 14.15 1.32
CA ASP A 49 -8.37 14.92 0.06
C ASP A 49 -7.84 16.35 0.22
N THR A 50 -7.91 16.89 1.43
CA THR A 50 -7.56 18.30 1.72
C THR A 50 -6.34 18.47 2.60
N MET A 51 -5.82 17.38 3.17
CA MET A 51 -4.63 17.40 4.02
C MET A 51 -3.39 17.92 3.29
N ASP A 52 -2.53 18.58 4.02
CA ASP A 52 -1.22 19.03 3.54
C ASP A 52 -0.17 17.91 3.71
N ILE A 53 -0.03 17.07 2.68
CA ILE A 53 0.92 15.96 2.71
C ILE A 53 2.39 16.42 2.68
N GLU A 54 2.67 17.59 2.10
CA GLU A 54 4.02 18.19 2.07
C GLU A 54 4.49 18.60 3.48
N LYS A 55 3.56 18.78 4.40
CA LYS A 55 3.83 19.06 5.81
C LYS A 55 3.82 17.78 6.65
N ASP A 56 2.75 17.01 6.56
CA ASP A 56 2.52 15.84 7.43
C ASP A 56 3.41 14.66 7.06
N GLY A 57 3.74 14.49 5.76
CA GLY A 57 4.62 13.43 5.26
C GLY A 57 6.03 13.51 5.84
N PRO A 58 6.76 14.63 5.67
CA PRO A 58 8.09 14.80 6.26
C PRO A 58 8.11 14.70 7.77
N TYR A 59 7.07 15.19 8.45
CA TYR A 59 6.98 15.11 9.90
C TYR A 59 7.12 13.66 10.39
N TRP A 60 6.34 12.73 9.83
CA TRP A 60 6.40 11.31 10.21
C TRP A 60 7.60 10.59 9.59
N ARG A 61 7.99 10.96 8.37
CA ARG A 61 9.16 10.40 7.66
C ARG A 61 10.44 10.51 8.48
N TYR A 62 10.60 11.61 9.21
CA TYR A 62 11.78 11.91 10.03
C TYR A 62 11.51 11.89 11.53
N HIS A 63 10.37 11.32 11.95
CA HIS A 63 10.03 11.28 13.36
C HIS A 63 11.05 10.46 14.16
N LYS A 64 11.42 10.96 15.36
CA LYS A 64 12.46 10.38 16.22
C LYS A 64 12.23 8.89 16.57
N ASP A 65 10.97 8.45 16.62
CA ASP A 65 10.61 7.08 16.94
C ASP A 65 10.85 6.10 15.78
N PHE A 66 11.16 6.63 14.57
CA PHE A 66 11.53 5.87 13.39
C PHE A 66 12.93 6.27 12.92
N PRO A 67 14.01 5.91 13.68
CA PRO A 67 15.36 6.43 13.45
C PRO A 67 15.95 6.08 12.08
N ASN A 68 15.48 4.99 11.46
CA ASN A 68 15.87 4.61 10.09
C ASN A 68 14.97 5.27 9.03
N GLY A 69 14.02 6.09 9.47
CA GLY A 69 12.95 6.67 8.66
C GLY A 69 11.96 5.63 8.15
N THR A 70 10.81 6.10 7.72
CA THR A 70 9.69 5.25 7.29
C THR A 70 9.01 5.85 6.05
N ASN A 71 8.31 5.02 5.26
CA ASN A 71 7.30 5.50 4.34
C ASN A 71 6.06 5.90 5.15
N VAL A 72 5.35 6.92 4.71
CA VAL A 72 4.17 7.44 5.41
C VAL A 72 2.96 7.30 4.51
N ASN A 73 1.96 6.56 4.98
CA ASN A 73 0.72 6.32 4.24
C ASN A 73 -0.42 6.95 5.03
N PHE A 74 -1.18 7.80 4.38
CA PHE A 74 -2.41 8.38 4.91
C PHE A 74 -3.59 7.69 4.23
N ILE A 75 -4.56 7.22 5.03
CA ILE A 75 -5.65 6.40 4.52
C ILE A 75 -7.03 6.88 4.98
N GLN A 76 -8.00 6.67 4.10
CA GLN A 76 -9.41 6.91 4.38
C GLN A 76 -10.29 5.85 3.71
N GLU A 77 -11.23 5.27 4.47
CA GLU A 77 -12.28 4.43 3.90
C GLU A 77 -13.31 5.32 3.17
N LYS A 78 -13.63 4.95 1.93
CA LYS A 78 -14.69 5.59 1.15
C LYS A 78 -15.58 4.53 0.50
N GLU A 79 -16.69 4.94 -0.09
CA GLU A 79 -17.68 4.04 -0.70
C GLU A 79 -17.07 3.14 -1.80
N ASP A 80 -16.07 3.63 -2.53
CA ASP A 80 -15.42 2.94 -3.65
C ASP A 80 -14.11 2.22 -3.29
N GLY A 81 -13.75 2.18 -2.01
CA GLY A 81 -12.59 1.45 -1.49
C GLY A 81 -11.75 2.21 -0.47
N LEU A 82 -10.54 1.72 -0.28
CA LEU A 82 -9.55 2.32 0.61
C LEU A 82 -8.71 3.33 -0.18
N HIS A 83 -8.85 4.61 0.13
CA HIS A 83 -8.05 5.66 -0.48
C HIS A 83 -6.73 5.82 0.27
N VAL A 84 -5.62 5.94 -0.48
CA VAL A 84 -4.26 6.00 0.06
C VAL A 84 -3.45 7.10 -0.62
N ARG A 85 -2.82 7.96 0.19
CA ARG A 85 -1.78 8.90 -0.24
C ARG A 85 -0.48 8.55 0.47
N THR A 86 0.64 8.55 -0.24
CA THR A 86 1.93 8.09 0.30
C THR A 86 3.03 9.12 0.11
N TRP A 87 3.68 9.50 1.21
CA TRP A 87 5.00 10.14 1.22
C TRP A 87 6.06 9.07 1.25
N GLU A 88 6.88 8.98 0.22
CA GLU A 88 7.78 7.84 0.03
C GLU A 88 9.21 8.12 0.46
N ARG A 89 9.75 7.26 1.33
CA ARG A 89 11.14 7.29 1.76
C ARG A 89 12.08 7.04 0.59
N GLY A 90 13.05 7.96 0.39
CA GLY A 90 14.02 7.90 -0.71
C GLY A 90 13.61 8.68 -1.95
N VAL A 91 12.29 8.91 -2.14
CA VAL A 91 11.77 9.87 -3.13
C VAL A 91 11.62 11.25 -2.49
N GLU A 92 11.23 11.26 -1.20
CA GLU A 92 11.04 12.45 -0.38
C GLU A 92 9.98 13.39 -0.97
N ALA A 93 8.91 12.79 -1.49
CA ALA A 93 7.74 13.45 -2.06
C ALA A 93 6.53 12.53 -2.03
N GLU A 94 5.34 13.08 -2.29
CA GLU A 94 4.16 12.29 -2.58
C GLU A 94 4.32 11.54 -3.90
N THR A 95 4.09 10.22 -3.89
CA THR A 95 4.18 9.37 -5.08
C THR A 95 2.80 8.94 -5.60
N TYR A 96 2.72 8.58 -6.87
CA TYR A 96 1.47 8.11 -7.47
C TYR A 96 0.95 6.82 -6.84
N ALA A 97 1.84 5.91 -6.46
CA ALA A 97 1.53 4.68 -5.77
C ALA A 97 2.80 4.04 -5.19
N CYS A 98 2.69 3.54 -3.96
CA CYS A 98 3.71 2.70 -3.32
C CYS A 98 3.10 1.33 -3.04
N GLY A 99 3.54 0.29 -3.75
CA GLY A 99 2.94 -1.05 -3.67
C GLY A 99 2.99 -1.65 -2.27
N THR A 100 4.13 -1.54 -1.58
CA THR A 100 4.30 -1.99 -0.20
C THR A 100 3.50 -1.12 0.78
N GLY A 101 3.36 0.18 0.50
CA GLY A 101 2.53 1.11 1.26
C GLY A 101 1.03 0.79 1.12
N CYS A 102 0.56 0.48 -0.09
CA CYS A 102 -0.81 0.02 -0.31
C CYS A 102 -1.10 -1.30 0.44
N THR A 103 -0.11 -2.21 0.47
CA THR A 103 -0.19 -3.47 1.22
C THR A 103 -0.28 -3.20 2.73
N ALA A 104 0.60 -2.37 3.29
CA ALA A 104 0.56 -1.96 4.69
C ALA A 104 -0.79 -1.33 5.04
N SER A 105 -1.31 -0.46 4.17
CA SER A 105 -2.59 0.24 4.33
C SER A 105 -3.78 -0.72 4.37
N ALA A 106 -3.86 -1.67 3.44
CA ALA A 106 -4.95 -2.65 3.39
C ALA A 106 -4.97 -3.56 4.64
N ILE A 107 -3.79 -4.05 5.06
CA ILE A 107 -3.66 -4.89 6.25
C ILE A 107 -3.99 -4.11 7.53
N THR A 108 -3.56 -2.85 7.62
CA THR A 108 -3.90 -1.96 8.74
C THR A 108 -5.41 -1.70 8.80
N ALA A 109 -6.04 -1.40 7.64
CA ALA A 109 -7.48 -1.20 7.54
C ALA A 109 -8.25 -2.44 8.02
N TYR A 110 -7.82 -3.64 7.66
CA TYR A 110 -8.39 -4.89 8.15
C TYR A 110 -8.25 -5.06 9.66
N LYS A 111 -7.05 -4.79 10.20
CA LYS A 111 -6.79 -4.87 11.66
C LYS A 111 -7.63 -3.88 12.48
N GLU A 112 -7.90 -2.69 11.95
CA GLU A 112 -8.79 -1.70 12.58
C GLU A 112 -10.27 -2.02 12.36
N GLY A 113 -10.60 -2.99 11.51
CA GLY A 113 -11.97 -3.46 11.28
C GLY A 113 -12.76 -2.66 10.24
N LEU A 114 -12.08 -1.93 9.33
CA LEU A 114 -12.72 -1.26 8.20
C LEU A 114 -13.37 -2.29 7.26
N LYS A 115 -14.53 -1.95 6.72
CA LYS A 115 -15.39 -2.87 5.97
C LYS A 115 -15.34 -2.71 4.45
N CYS A 116 -14.54 -1.78 3.93
CA CYS A 116 -14.35 -1.58 2.48
C CYS A 116 -13.55 -2.72 1.79
N CYS A 117 -13.77 -3.95 2.23
CA CYS A 117 -13.16 -5.16 1.66
C CYS A 117 -14.23 -6.19 1.29
N THR A 118 -13.83 -7.15 0.46
CA THR A 118 -14.60 -8.37 0.20
C THR A 118 -13.88 -9.57 0.81
N ILE A 119 -14.64 -10.55 1.26
CA ILE A 119 -14.11 -11.83 1.76
C ILE A 119 -14.72 -12.93 0.90
N SER A 120 -13.88 -13.71 0.24
CA SER A 120 -14.30 -14.82 -0.60
C SER A 120 -14.54 -16.10 0.21
N ASP A 121 -15.19 -17.09 -0.39
CA ASP A 121 -15.54 -18.36 0.26
C ASP A 121 -14.33 -19.13 0.81
N ASP A 122 -13.17 -18.94 0.22
CA ASP A 122 -11.90 -19.51 0.69
C ASP A 122 -11.23 -18.71 1.81
N GLY A 123 -11.89 -17.64 2.30
CA GLY A 123 -11.39 -16.76 3.36
C GLY A 123 -10.34 -15.75 2.89
N THR A 124 -10.18 -15.52 1.58
CA THR A 124 -9.30 -14.47 1.07
C THR A 124 -9.96 -13.10 1.25
N ILE A 125 -9.26 -12.21 1.94
CA ILE A 125 -9.65 -10.82 2.16
C ILE A 125 -9.07 -9.99 1.04
N LYS A 126 -9.89 -9.13 0.39
CA LYS A 126 -9.46 -8.29 -0.72
C LYS A 126 -9.92 -6.86 -0.54
N TYR A 127 -8.97 -5.95 -0.57
CA TYR A 127 -9.19 -4.51 -0.62
C TYR A 127 -8.98 -3.96 -2.03
N THR A 128 -9.88 -3.08 -2.47
CA THR A 128 -9.66 -2.17 -3.59
C THR A 128 -8.98 -0.93 -3.03
N VAL A 129 -7.76 -0.65 -3.49
CA VAL A 129 -6.95 0.48 -3.02
C VAL A 129 -6.87 1.53 -4.12
N LYS A 130 -7.33 2.73 -3.81
CA LYS A 130 -7.30 3.91 -4.67
C LYS A 130 -6.09 4.76 -4.32
N THR A 131 -5.22 4.97 -5.27
CA THR A 131 -4.06 5.85 -5.16
C THR A 131 -4.28 7.11 -6.00
N LEU A 132 -3.32 8.03 -6.04
CA LEU A 132 -3.44 9.26 -6.85
C LEU A 132 -3.74 8.99 -8.34
N LYS A 133 -3.26 7.88 -8.88
CA LYS A 133 -3.33 7.61 -10.33
C LYS A 133 -4.00 6.30 -10.68
N ASP A 134 -3.78 5.27 -9.87
CA ASP A 134 -4.17 3.91 -10.20
C ASP A 134 -5.10 3.30 -9.15
N THR A 135 -5.76 2.22 -9.56
CA THR A 135 -6.50 1.35 -8.65
C THR A 135 -5.76 0.02 -8.57
N LEU A 136 -5.40 -0.36 -7.35
CA LEU A 136 -4.74 -1.62 -7.03
C LEU A 136 -5.70 -2.53 -6.26
N ALA A 137 -5.43 -3.83 -6.27
CA ALA A 137 -6.05 -4.76 -5.36
C ALA A 137 -4.99 -5.39 -4.47
N ILE A 138 -5.27 -5.44 -3.17
CA ILE A 138 -4.45 -6.15 -2.18
C ILE A 138 -5.28 -7.27 -1.63
N ASP A 139 -4.79 -8.50 -1.71
CA ASP A 139 -5.45 -9.65 -1.13
C ASP A 139 -4.50 -10.48 -0.27
N PHE A 140 -5.04 -11.05 0.80
CA PHE A 140 -4.31 -11.81 1.81
C PHE A 140 -5.25 -12.71 2.62
N LYS A 141 -4.67 -13.62 3.41
CA LYS A 141 -5.40 -14.43 4.39
C LYS A 141 -5.45 -13.74 5.76
N GLU A 142 -6.40 -14.14 6.61
CA GLU A 142 -6.59 -13.56 7.94
C GLU A 142 -5.33 -13.59 8.81
N ASP A 143 -4.48 -14.60 8.65
CA ASP A 143 -3.19 -14.73 9.31
C ASP A 143 -2.08 -13.86 8.68
N LEU A 144 -2.42 -12.96 7.75
CA LEU A 144 -1.55 -12.05 7.02
C LEU A 144 -0.52 -12.76 6.12
N THR A 145 -0.83 -13.99 5.72
CA THR A 145 -0.06 -14.75 4.73
C THR A 145 -0.69 -14.66 3.34
N ASN A 146 0.03 -15.18 2.35
CA ASN A 146 -0.42 -15.19 0.95
C ASN A 146 -0.80 -13.78 0.44
N VAL A 147 0.06 -12.81 0.77
CA VAL A 147 -0.15 -11.41 0.42
C VAL A 147 0.18 -11.18 -1.05
N TYR A 148 -0.78 -10.65 -1.79
CA TYR A 148 -0.63 -10.31 -3.20
C TYR A 148 -1.06 -8.88 -3.49
N LEU A 149 -0.33 -8.26 -4.40
CA LEU A 149 -0.68 -7.00 -5.04
C LEU A 149 -1.04 -7.26 -6.49
N THR A 150 -2.17 -6.74 -6.93
CA THR A 150 -2.62 -6.80 -8.32
C THR A 150 -2.83 -5.38 -8.83
N GLY A 151 -2.29 -5.07 -10.01
CA GLY A 151 -2.42 -3.75 -10.60
C GLY A 151 -1.97 -3.68 -12.05
N PRO A 152 -2.18 -2.53 -12.70
CA PRO A 152 -1.76 -2.32 -14.07
C PRO A 152 -0.24 -2.21 -14.19
N ALA A 153 0.30 -2.74 -15.28
CA ALA A 153 1.69 -2.57 -15.68
C ALA A 153 1.75 -2.23 -17.16
N THR A 154 2.71 -1.38 -17.52
CA THR A 154 2.95 -0.99 -18.89
C THR A 154 4.38 -1.33 -19.27
N PHE A 155 4.57 -2.07 -20.36
CA PHE A 155 5.88 -2.31 -20.92
C PHE A 155 6.40 -1.00 -21.50
N VAL A 156 7.55 -0.54 -21.02
CA VAL A 156 8.15 0.73 -21.40
C VAL A 156 9.23 0.51 -22.46
N PHE A 157 10.24 -0.29 -22.16
CA PHE A 157 11.30 -0.67 -23.07
C PHE A 157 12.08 -1.89 -22.56
N GLU A 158 12.83 -2.50 -23.46
CA GLU A 158 13.80 -3.56 -23.18
C GLU A 158 15.14 -3.13 -23.76
N THR A 159 16.25 -3.42 -23.08
CA THR A 159 17.59 -3.12 -23.55
C THR A 159 18.62 -4.09 -22.98
N ASP A 160 19.67 -4.36 -23.73
CA ASP A 160 20.83 -5.12 -23.31
C ASP A 160 21.89 -4.15 -22.78
N PHE A 161 22.54 -4.52 -21.67
CA PHE A 161 23.69 -3.80 -21.11
C PHE A 161 24.92 -4.69 -21.19
N GLU A 162 26.01 -4.16 -21.76
CA GLU A 162 27.35 -4.76 -21.65
C GLU A 162 28.06 -4.17 -20.43
N PHE A 163 28.61 -5.05 -19.57
CA PHE A 163 29.37 -4.71 -18.37
C PHE A 163 30.86 -4.86 -18.60
#